data_a47c104a4c52c730ae28fcf5f28114ae
#
_entry.id   a47c104a4c52c730ae28fcf5f28114ae
#
_cell.length_a   1.000
_cell.length_b   1.000
_cell.length_c   1.000
_cell.angle_alpha   90.00
_cell.angle_beta   90.00
_cell.angle_gamma   90.00
#
_symmetry.space_group_name_H-M   'P 1'
#
loop_
_entity.id
_entity.type
_entity.pdbx_description
1 polymer ?
#
loop_
_entity_poly.entity_id
_entity_poly.type
_entity_poly.pdbx_seq_one_letter_code
_entity_poly.pdbx_strand_id
1 'polypeptide(L)'
;MMHYMQRMQTQSPGMQRLLSARQVQDILHIDRSTVYCMAEDGRQPAIRVGKQWRFPADEIYGLVTALPPVINTSPMDPTVATAAADVAADLLGVMVVVTDMEGHPITPIANPCPWMQEHRDDPEVLQTCIAEWHRMADDHSFDPSFHEGQLGFECARAFVRSGRELVGMVLAGGVNPNGQHRPDLYELSPEDRRRVLDALPRVAATLSRTASAPAGTHQEEKR
;
A
#
# COMPACT_ATOMS: atom_id res chain seq x y z
N MET A 1 6.05 -17.59 57.31
CA MET A 1 6.29 -18.53 56.19
C MET A 1 5.06 -18.57 55.35
N MET A 2 4.95 -17.70 54.36
CA MET A 2 3.80 -17.64 53.43
C MET A 2 4.32 -17.96 52.03
N HIS A 3 3.81 -19.09 51.50
CA HIS A 3 4.06 -19.56 50.14
C HIS A 3 3.27 -18.71 49.18
N TYR A 4 3.98 -17.97 48.34
CA TYR A 4 3.41 -17.30 47.18
C TYR A 4 3.26 -18.34 46.05
N MET A 5 2.04 -18.82 45.85
CA MET A 5 1.68 -19.61 44.69
C MET A 5 1.42 -18.65 43.50
N GLN A 6 2.37 -18.57 42.64
CA GLN A 6 2.27 -17.90 41.36
C GLN A 6 1.40 -18.76 40.43
N ARG A 7 0.16 -18.31 40.18
CA ARG A 7 -0.70 -18.89 39.15
C ARG A 7 -0.10 -18.59 37.79
N MET A 8 0.51 -19.57 37.18
CA MET A 8 0.73 -19.57 35.74
C MET A 8 -0.64 -19.62 35.05
N GLN A 9 -1.03 -18.49 34.45
CA GLN A 9 -2.11 -18.47 33.48
C GLN A 9 -1.64 -19.22 32.24
N THR A 10 -2.09 -20.46 32.09
CA THR A 10 -2.04 -21.19 30.83
C THR A 10 -2.97 -20.45 29.86
N GLN A 11 -2.39 -19.70 28.94
CA GLN A 11 -3.11 -19.24 27.76
C GLN A 11 -3.56 -20.47 26.98
N SER A 12 -4.86 -20.67 26.89
CA SER A 12 -5.46 -21.65 25.99
C SER A 12 -4.98 -21.38 24.59
N PRO A 13 -4.50 -22.37 23.80
CA PRO A 13 -4.18 -22.16 22.41
C PRO A 13 -5.47 -21.77 21.69
N GLY A 14 -5.53 -20.52 21.22
CA GLY A 14 -6.63 -20.03 20.40
C GLY A 14 -6.86 -21.01 19.26
N MET A 15 -8.14 -21.36 19.03
CA MET A 15 -8.55 -22.31 18.01
C MET A 15 -8.17 -21.73 16.65
N GLN A 16 -7.02 -22.18 16.13
CA GLN A 16 -6.46 -21.73 14.85
C GLN A 16 -7.44 -22.09 13.74
N ARG A 17 -8.04 -21.10 13.11
CA ARG A 17 -8.96 -21.29 11.99
C ARG A 17 -8.22 -21.86 10.81
N LEU A 18 -8.65 -23.02 10.30
CA LEU A 18 -8.03 -23.69 9.16
C LEU A 18 -8.89 -23.52 7.90
N LEU A 19 -8.27 -23.08 6.83
CA LEU A 19 -8.88 -22.92 5.50
C LEU A 19 -8.69 -24.19 4.67
N SER A 20 -9.65 -24.49 3.79
CA SER A 20 -9.52 -25.50 2.75
C SER A 20 -8.75 -24.96 1.55
N ALA A 21 -8.22 -25.84 0.69
CA ALA A 21 -7.55 -25.43 -0.54
C ALA A 21 -8.45 -24.56 -1.45
N ARG A 22 -9.76 -24.79 -1.46
CA ARG A 22 -10.72 -23.98 -2.23
C ARG A 22 -10.82 -22.56 -1.69
N GLN A 23 -10.90 -22.39 -0.37
CA GLN A 23 -10.92 -21.07 0.25
C GLN A 23 -9.60 -20.31 -0.01
N VAL A 24 -8.46 -21.02 -0.01
CA VAL A 24 -7.17 -20.40 -0.36
C VAL A 24 -7.13 -19.96 -1.83
N GLN A 25 -7.68 -20.78 -2.76
CA GLN A 25 -7.83 -20.37 -4.16
C GLN A 25 -8.65 -19.08 -4.31
N ASP A 26 -9.79 -19.03 -3.61
CA ASP A 26 -10.70 -17.88 -3.66
C ASP A 26 -10.05 -16.62 -3.07
N ILE A 27 -9.23 -16.78 -2.02
CA ILE A 27 -8.54 -15.66 -1.33
C ILE A 27 -7.33 -15.16 -2.13
N LEU A 28 -6.52 -16.08 -2.67
CA LEU A 28 -5.26 -15.73 -3.35
C LEU A 28 -5.43 -15.55 -4.87
N HIS A 29 -6.63 -15.82 -5.42
CA HIS A 29 -6.94 -15.80 -6.87
C HIS A 29 -5.98 -16.64 -7.71
N ILE A 30 -5.56 -17.81 -7.20
CA ILE A 30 -4.67 -18.76 -7.88
C ILE A 30 -5.40 -20.09 -8.14
N ASP A 31 -4.91 -20.85 -9.10
CA ASP A 31 -5.48 -22.15 -9.42
C ASP A 31 -5.15 -23.23 -8.36
N ARG A 32 -5.94 -24.31 -8.37
CA ARG A 32 -5.83 -25.38 -7.38
C ARG A 32 -4.46 -26.09 -7.42
N SER A 33 -3.89 -26.27 -8.60
CA SER A 33 -2.60 -26.95 -8.76
C SER A 33 -1.48 -26.14 -8.15
N THR A 34 -1.53 -24.81 -8.27
CA THR A 34 -0.60 -23.88 -7.65
C THR A 34 -0.68 -23.96 -6.12
N VAL A 35 -1.90 -23.98 -5.52
CA VAL A 35 -2.07 -24.13 -4.06
C VAL A 35 -1.44 -25.42 -3.55
N TYR A 36 -1.66 -26.55 -4.24
CA TYR A 36 -1.09 -27.83 -3.84
C TYR A 36 0.41 -27.87 -4.00
N CYS A 37 0.94 -27.34 -5.09
CA CYS A 37 2.38 -27.25 -5.35
C CYS A 37 3.09 -26.44 -4.26
N MET A 38 2.53 -25.28 -3.89
CA MET A 38 3.08 -24.42 -2.83
C MET A 38 3.05 -25.08 -1.45
N ALA A 39 2.03 -25.90 -1.18
CA ALA A 39 1.94 -26.68 0.06
C ALA A 39 2.96 -27.83 0.11
N GLU A 40 3.17 -28.52 -1.01
CA GLU A 40 4.12 -29.63 -1.12
C GLU A 40 5.58 -29.16 -1.09
N ASP A 41 5.87 -28.02 -1.72
CA ASP A 41 7.21 -27.41 -1.75
C ASP A 41 7.58 -26.67 -0.45
N GLY A 42 6.65 -26.61 0.53
CA GLY A 42 6.85 -25.90 1.80
C GLY A 42 6.93 -24.38 1.67
N ARG A 43 6.59 -23.83 0.48
CA ARG A 43 6.52 -22.37 0.25
C ARG A 43 5.34 -21.72 0.94
N GLN A 44 4.37 -22.52 1.36
CA GLN A 44 3.19 -22.06 2.08
C GLN A 44 2.94 -22.97 3.28
N PRO A 45 2.74 -22.40 4.48
CA PRO A 45 2.39 -23.18 5.67
C PRO A 45 1.10 -23.96 5.44
N ALA A 46 1.18 -25.27 5.51
CA ALA A 46 0.05 -26.15 5.33
C ALA A 46 0.15 -27.36 6.25
N ILE A 47 -0.99 -27.81 6.75
CA ILE A 47 -1.11 -28.98 7.64
C ILE A 47 -1.89 -30.06 6.89
N ARG A 48 -1.36 -31.29 6.88
CA ARG A 48 -2.09 -32.42 6.28
C ARG A 48 -3.01 -33.05 7.30
N VAL A 49 -4.32 -32.93 7.06
CA VAL A 49 -5.36 -33.55 7.90
C VAL A 49 -5.99 -34.71 7.11
N GLY A 50 -5.56 -35.93 7.38
CA GLY A 50 -5.95 -37.10 6.61
C GLY A 50 -5.42 -37.01 5.16
N LYS A 51 -6.33 -37.02 4.17
CA LYS A 51 -6.01 -36.89 2.75
C LYS A 51 -6.10 -35.45 2.22
N GLN A 52 -6.37 -34.46 3.09
CA GLN A 52 -6.61 -33.08 2.68
C GLN A 52 -5.62 -32.12 3.31
N TRP A 53 -5.18 -31.15 2.53
CA TRP A 53 -4.42 -29.99 3.02
C TRP A 53 -5.35 -29.00 3.74
N ARG A 54 -4.87 -28.45 4.83
CA ARG A 54 -5.47 -27.34 5.59
C ARG A 54 -4.44 -26.25 5.81
N PHE A 55 -4.87 -25.04 5.72
CA PHE A 55 -4.01 -23.86 5.74
C PHE A 55 -4.40 -22.98 6.93
N PRO A 56 -3.47 -22.59 7.80
CA PRO A 56 -3.75 -21.66 8.87
C PRO A 56 -4.27 -20.33 8.30
N ALA A 57 -5.45 -19.91 8.75
CA ALA A 57 -6.09 -18.70 8.19
C ALA A 57 -5.24 -17.45 8.39
N ASP A 58 -4.64 -17.30 9.59
CA ASP A 58 -3.80 -16.15 9.92
C ASP A 58 -2.59 -16.03 8.99
N GLU A 59 -2.05 -17.16 8.54
CA GLU A 59 -0.92 -17.19 7.63
C GLU A 59 -1.34 -16.91 6.18
N ILE A 60 -2.52 -17.39 5.76
CA ILE A 60 -3.07 -17.08 4.44
C ILE A 60 -3.48 -15.62 4.34
N TYR A 61 -4.17 -15.11 5.35
CA TYR A 61 -4.48 -13.68 5.42
C TYR A 61 -3.22 -12.84 5.62
N GLY A 62 -2.22 -13.35 6.33
CA GLY A 62 -0.91 -12.72 6.42
C GLY A 62 -0.17 -12.65 5.07
N LEU A 63 -0.40 -13.59 4.14
CA LEU A 63 0.11 -13.50 2.76
C LEU A 63 -0.66 -12.49 1.91
N VAL A 64 -1.93 -12.27 2.21
CA VAL A 64 -2.77 -11.25 1.54
C VAL A 64 -2.57 -9.88 2.18
N THR A 65 -2.33 -9.83 3.50
CA THR A 65 -2.04 -8.60 4.27
C THR A 65 -0.54 -8.32 4.39
N ALA A 66 0.33 -9.33 4.38
CA ALA A 66 1.65 -9.15 3.86
C ALA A 66 1.44 -8.96 2.36
N LEU A 67 1.34 -7.72 1.92
CA LEU A 67 1.78 -7.35 0.59
C LEU A 67 3.00 -8.25 0.33
N PRO A 68 3.04 -9.08 -0.76
CA PRO A 68 4.26 -9.80 -1.08
C PRO A 68 5.37 -8.77 -0.89
N PRO A 69 6.56 -9.13 -0.38
CA PRO A 69 7.65 -8.22 -0.49
C PRO A 69 7.60 -7.86 -1.98
N VAL A 70 7.01 -6.71 -2.26
CA VAL A 70 7.12 -6.11 -3.57
C VAL A 70 8.62 -6.16 -3.67
N ILE A 71 9.15 -7.04 -4.53
CA ILE A 71 10.52 -6.89 -4.98
C ILE A 71 10.42 -5.50 -5.54
N ASN A 72 10.74 -4.55 -4.72
CA ASN A 72 10.49 -3.14 -4.96
C ASN A 72 11.53 -2.81 -6.02
N THR A 73 11.18 -3.14 -7.27
CA THR A 73 11.93 -2.75 -8.46
C THR A 73 11.82 -1.26 -8.66
N SER A 74 11.01 -0.60 -7.81
CA SER A 74 10.97 0.86 -7.77
C SER A 74 12.36 1.36 -7.39
N PRO A 75 12.94 2.26 -8.18
CA PRO A 75 14.22 2.89 -7.86
C PRO A 75 14.13 3.82 -6.64
N MET A 76 12.95 3.98 -6.05
CA MET A 76 12.73 4.76 -4.82
C MET A 76 12.99 3.93 -3.57
N ASP A 77 13.78 4.46 -2.65
CA ASP A 77 13.96 3.91 -1.31
C ASP A 77 12.67 4.11 -0.49
N PRO A 78 12.01 3.04 -0.01
CA PRO A 78 10.76 3.15 0.74
C PRO A 78 10.90 3.96 2.03
N THR A 79 12.07 3.93 2.67
CA THR A 79 12.32 4.68 3.91
C THR A 79 12.33 6.18 3.64
N VAL A 80 13.01 6.59 2.57
CA VAL A 80 13.05 7.99 2.14
C VAL A 80 11.68 8.45 1.67
N ALA A 81 10.97 7.61 0.90
CA ALA A 81 9.63 7.90 0.44
C ALA A 81 8.64 8.07 1.59
N THR A 82 8.71 7.21 2.62
CA THR A 82 7.86 7.30 3.82
C THR A 82 8.13 8.60 4.57
N ALA A 83 9.40 8.92 4.85
CA ALA A 83 9.74 10.16 5.54
C ALA A 83 9.26 11.41 4.77
N ALA A 84 9.36 11.40 3.43
CA ALA A 84 8.88 12.49 2.60
C ALA A 84 7.35 12.59 2.62
N ALA A 85 6.64 11.46 2.61
CA ALA A 85 5.18 11.42 2.71
C ALA A 85 4.69 11.94 4.06
N ASP A 86 5.32 11.53 5.16
CA ASP A 86 4.97 11.96 6.52
C ASP A 86 5.12 13.48 6.67
N VAL A 87 6.29 14.01 6.27
CA VAL A 87 6.54 15.46 6.33
C VAL A 87 5.58 16.24 5.44
N ALA A 88 5.29 15.75 4.23
CA ALA A 88 4.35 16.41 3.33
C ALA A 88 2.93 16.40 3.89
N ALA A 89 2.48 15.28 4.48
CA ALA A 89 1.17 15.14 5.08
C ALA A 89 0.97 16.09 6.26
N ASP A 90 1.97 16.19 7.14
CA ASP A 90 1.96 17.11 8.29
C ASP A 90 1.89 18.60 7.85
N LEU A 91 2.69 18.97 6.85
CA LEU A 91 2.75 20.36 6.37
C LEU A 91 1.50 20.78 5.57
N LEU A 92 0.88 19.85 4.88
CA LEU A 92 -0.27 20.11 3.99
C LEU A 92 -1.62 19.86 4.67
N GLY A 93 -1.63 19.12 5.79
CA GLY A 93 -2.85 18.78 6.52
C GLY A 93 -3.80 17.86 5.75
N VAL A 94 -3.26 17.00 4.86
CA VAL A 94 -4.01 16.02 4.07
C VAL A 94 -3.33 14.66 4.11
N MET A 95 -4.02 13.61 3.71
CA MET A 95 -3.35 12.32 3.54
C MET A 95 -2.39 12.34 2.34
N VAL A 96 -1.23 11.70 2.51
CA VAL A 96 -0.22 11.55 1.44
C VAL A 96 0.20 10.09 1.33
N VAL A 97 0.37 9.62 0.10
CA VAL A 97 0.91 8.30 -0.22
C VAL A 97 1.84 8.40 -1.42
N VAL A 98 2.87 7.56 -1.44
CA VAL A 98 3.75 7.39 -2.61
C VAL A 98 3.46 6.02 -3.22
N THR A 99 3.28 5.97 -4.54
CA THR A 99 2.98 4.74 -5.29
C THR A 99 3.99 4.51 -6.39
N ASP A 100 4.04 3.29 -6.92
CA ASP A 100 4.62 3.00 -8.23
C ASP A 100 3.71 3.48 -9.37
N MET A 101 4.08 3.21 -10.62
CA MET A 101 3.30 3.59 -11.80
C MET A 101 2.08 2.69 -12.03
N GLU A 102 2.04 1.52 -11.40
CA GLU A 102 0.91 0.59 -11.40
C GLU A 102 -0.14 0.93 -10.31
N GLY A 103 0.14 1.97 -9.51
CA GLY A 103 -0.74 2.41 -8.42
C GLY A 103 -0.53 1.66 -7.11
N HIS A 104 0.42 0.75 -7.01
CA HIS A 104 0.68 0.07 -5.75
C HIS A 104 1.39 0.99 -4.76
N PRO A 105 0.96 1.04 -3.50
CA PRO A 105 1.58 1.90 -2.51
C PRO A 105 3.00 1.41 -2.15
N ILE A 106 3.98 2.32 -2.23
CA ILE A 106 5.35 2.13 -1.76
C ILE A 106 5.45 2.50 -0.28
N THR A 107 4.58 3.41 0.18
CA THR A 107 4.54 3.87 1.56
C THR A 107 3.19 3.56 2.20
N PRO A 108 3.10 3.47 3.53
CA PRO A 108 1.83 3.64 4.21
C PRO A 108 1.18 4.98 3.82
N ILE A 109 -0.15 5.09 3.99
CA ILE A 109 -0.84 6.37 3.86
C ILE A 109 -0.51 7.20 5.11
N ALA A 110 0.21 8.30 4.92
CA ALA A 110 0.50 9.27 5.97
C ALA A 110 -0.72 10.15 6.22
N ASN A 111 -1.00 10.46 7.48
CA ASN A 111 -2.13 11.29 7.92
C ASN A 111 -3.46 10.89 7.23
N PRO A 112 -3.96 9.65 7.41
CA PRO A 112 -5.21 9.23 6.79
C PRO A 112 -6.39 10.04 7.35
N CYS A 113 -7.34 10.44 6.48
CA CYS A 113 -8.57 11.09 6.92
C CYS A 113 -9.43 10.12 7.75
N PRO A 114 -10.40 10.59 8.57
CA PRO A 114 -11.23 9.72 9.42
C PRO A 114 -11.89 8.60 8.63
N TRP A 115 -12.42 8.87 7.43
CA TRP A 115 -12.99 7.86 6.57
C TRP A 115 -11.98 6.75 6.20
N MET A 116 -10.77 7.15 5.80
CA MET A 116 -9.71 6.20 5.44
C MET A 116 -9.23 5.39 6.66
N GLN A 117 -9.24 5.97 7.86
CA GLN A 117 -8.91 5.24 9.09
C GLN A 117 -9.91 4.13 9.42
N GLU A 118 -11.20 4.39 9.21
CA GLU A 118 -12.26 3.40 9.44
C GLU A 118 -12.19 2.24 8.44
N HIS A 119 -11.75 2.50 7.21
CA HIS A 119 -11.73 1.54 6.11
C HIS A 119 -10.32 1.01 5.78
N ARG A 120 -9.33 1.29 6.62
CA ARG A 120 -7.91 0.94 6.36
C ARG A 120 -7.66 -0.55 6.14
N ASP A 121 -8.44 -1.41 6.77
CA ASP A 121 -8.31 -2.86 6.72
C ASP A 121 -9.31 -3.52 5.74
N ASP A 122 -10.03 -2.70 4.97
CA ASP A 122 -10.97 -3.16 3.94
C ASP A 122 -10.22 -3.38 2.61
N PRO A 123 -10.09 -4.64 2.16
CA PRO A 123 -9.37 -4.95 0.93
C PRO A 123 -10.06 -4.39 -0.33
N GLU A 124 -11.39 -4.22 -0.34
CA GLU A 124 -12.11 -3.65 -1.48
C GLU A 124 -11.80 -2.16 -1.63
N VAL A 125 -11.68 -1.44 -0.52
CA VAL A 125 -11.26 -0.03 -0.50
C VAL A 125 -9.84 0.11 -1.03
N LEU A 126 -8.91 -0.73 -0.56
CA LEU A 126 -7.53 -0.69 -1.06
C LEU A 126 -7.45 -0.99 -2.56
N GLN A 127 -8.18 -2.00 -3.04
CA GLN A 127 -8.22 -2.31 -4.48
C GLN A 127 -8.80 -1.16 -5.30
N THR A 128 -9.83 -0.49 -4.79
CA THR A 128 -10.39 0.69 -5.43
C THR A 128 -9.38 1.84 -5.48
N CYS A 129 -8.64 2.09 -4.39
CA CYS A 129 -7.56 3.08 -4.37
C CYS A 129 -6.48 2.76 -5.42
N ILE A 130 -6.00 1.50 -5.49
CA ILE A 130 -4.98 1.09 -6.45
C ILE A 130 -5.47 1.31 -7.89
N ALA A 131 -6.70 0.92 -8.20
CA ALA A 131 -7.28 1.12 -9.53
C ALA A 131 -7.42 2.62 -9.89
N GLU A 132 -7.78 3.47 -8.91
CA GLU A 132 -7.82 4.93 -9.08
C GLU A 132 -6.42 5.50 -9.34
N TRP A 133 -5.44 5.14 -8.53
CA TRP A 133 -4.08 5.62 -8.66
C TRP A 133 -3.44 5.17 -9.98
N HIS A 134 -3.70 3.94 -10.41
CA HIS A 134 -3.27 3.46 -11.72
C HIS A 134 -3.89 4.30 -12.85
N ARG A 135 -5.19 4.61 -12.79
CA ARG A 135 -5.85 5.50 -13.73
C ARG A 135 -5.24 6.91 -13.75
N MET A 136 -4.86 7.43 -12.57
CA MET A 136 -4.15 8.69 -12.48
C MET A 136 -2.74 8.61 -13.08
N ALA A 137 -2.07 7.45 -13.04
CA ALA A 137 -0.78 7.24 -13.68
C ALA A 137 -0.86 7.29 -15.21
N ASP A 138 -1.96 6.81 -15.77
CA ASP A 138 -2.22 6.78 -17.23
C ASP A 138 -2.65 8.13 -17.80
N ASP A 139 -3.06 9.08 -16.95
CA ASP A 139 -3.42 10.42 -17.42
C ASP A 139 -2.15 11.20 -17.82
N HIS A 140 -2.15 11.70 -19.02
CA HIS A 140 -1.00 12.40 -19.64
C HIS A 140 -0.82 13.86 -19.19
N SER A 141 -1.68 14.38 -18.31
CA SER A 141 -1.50 15.68 -17.70
C SER A 141 -0.37 15.64 -16.67
N PHE A 142 0.61 16.51 -16.79
CA PHE A 142 1.70 16.66 -15.81
C PHE A 142 1.42 17.75 -14.77
N ASP A 143 0.43 18.57 -15.00
CA ASP A 143 0.06 19.62 -14.07
C ASP A 143 -0.81 19.03 -12.94
N PRO A 144 -0.43 19.22 -11.68
CA PRO A 144 -1.21 18.74 -10.56
C PRO A 144 -2.61 19.36 -10.54
N SER A 145 -3.64 18.54 -10.40
CA SER A 145 -5.02 18.95 -10.27
C SER A 145 -5.76 17.96 -9.38
N PHE A 146 -6.79 18.43 -8.69
CA PHE A 146 -7.66 17.55 -7.92
C PHE A 146 -8.67 16.87 -8.83
N HIS A 147 -8.81 15.57 -8.67
CA HIS A 147 -9.76 14.71 -9.37
C HIS A 147 -10.58 13.93 -8.35
N GLU A 148 -11.90 13.95 -8.50
CA GLU A 148 -12.80 13.14 -7.68
C GLU A 148 -12.72 11.66 -8.13
N GLY A 149 -12.48 10.77 -7.16
CA GLY A 149 -12.43 9.33 -7.37
C GLY A 149 -13.75 8.63 -7.03
N GLN A 150 -13.80 7.30 -7.27
CA GLN A 150 -14.99 6.47 -7.00
C GLN A 150 -15.35 6.42 -5.51
N LEU A 151 -14.39 6.65 -4.62
CA LEU A 151 -14.62 6.66 -3.17
C LEU A 151 -15.23 7.98 -2.67
N GLY A 152 -15.50 8.94 -3.57
CA GLY A 152 -16.19 10.19 -3.27
C GLY A 152 -15.32 11.20 -2.51
N PHE A 153 -14.02 11.16 -2.70
CA PHE A 153 -13.08 12.20 -2.28
C PHE A 153 -12.12 12.54 -3.43
N GLU A 154 -11.52 13.71 -3.34
CA GLU A 154 -10.55 14.16 -4.33
C GLU A 154 -9.12 13.81 -3.95
N CYS A 155 -8.34 13.51 -4.99
CA CYS A 155 -6.90 13.33 -4.94
C CYS A 155 -6.21 14.19 -6.01
N ALA A 156 -4.99 14.65 -5.71
CA ALA A 156 -4.07 15.25 -6.66
C ALA A 156 -2.75 14.48 -6.68
N ARG A 157 -2.02 14.52 -7.79
CA ARG A 157 -0.74 13.81 -7.94
C ARG A 157 0.37 14.65 -8.52
N ALA A 158 1.61 14.21 -8.29
CA ALA A 158 2.79 14.63 -9.03
C ALA A 158 3.70 13.41 -9.29
N PHE A 159 4.29 13.35 -10.49
CA PHE A 159 5.13 12.23 -10.90
C PHE A 159 6.54 12.30 -10.33
N VAL A 160 7.03 11.15 -9.87
CA VAL A 160 8.43 10.94 -9.49
C VAL A 160 9.20 10.35 -10.68
N ARG A 161 10.40 10.84 -10.92
CA ARG A 161 11.24 10.45 -12.06
C ARG A 161 12.56 9.85 -11.58
N SER A 162 13.06 8.89 -12.34
CA SER A 162 14.45 8.46 -12.29
C SER A 162 15.07 8.67 -13.68
N GLY A 163 15.89 9.70 -13.81
CA GLY A 163 16.38 10.13 -15.11
C GLY A 163 15.23 10.59 -16.02
N ARG A 164 14.98 9.83 -17.10
CA ARG A 164 13.91 10.12 -18.08
C ARG A 164 12.63 9.31 -17.84
N GLU A 165 12.66 8.34 -16.95
CA GLU A 165 11.55 7.43 -16.69
C GLU A 165 10.68 7.94 -15.54
N LEU A 166 9.37 7.72 -15.65
CA LEU A 166 8.44 7.87 -14.54
C LEU A 166 8.51 6.58 -13.71
N VAL A 167 8.71 6.72 -12.41
CA VAL A 167 8.94 5.58 -11.53
C VAL A 167 7.90 5.49 -10.40
N GLY A 168 7.01 6.47 -10.33
CA GLY A 168 5.92 6.51 -9.37
C GLY A 168 5.30 7.88 -9.24
N MET A 169 4.46 8.01 -8.22
CA MET A 169 3.72 9.23 -7.95
C MET A 169 3.70 9.55 -6.46
N VAL A 170 3.62 10.84 -6.15
CA VAL A 170 3.18 11.34 -4.84
C VAL A 170 1.74 11.78 -5.00
N LEU A 171 0.85 11.24 -4.18
CA LEU A 171 -0.56 11.59 -4.15
C LEU A 171 -0.90 12.28 -2.84
N ALA A 172 -1.73 13.32 -2.93
CA ALA A 172 -2.37 13.96 -1.80
C ALA A 172 -3.88 13.82 -1.96
N GLY A 173 -4.60 13.39 -0.90
CA GLY A 173 -6.02 13.06 -1.05
C GLY A 173 -6.81 13.09 0.26
N GLY A 174 -7.99 12.46 0.23
CA GLY A 174 -8.95 12.51 1.32
C GLY A 174 -9.65 13.85 1.45
N VAL A 175 -9.71 14.62 0.37
CA VAL A 175 -10.21 15.99 0.33
C VAL A 175 -11.67 16.01 -0.13
N ASN A 176 -12.49 16.80 0.53
CA ASN A 176 -13.87 17.05 0.11
C ASN A 176 -13.92 17.63 -1.31
N PRO A 177 -14.75 17.07 -2.21
CA PRO A 177 -15.02 17.70 -3.48
C PRO A 177 -15.65 19.09 -3.30
N ASN A 178 -15.39 20.00 -4.26
CA ASN A 178 -15.93 21.34 -4.18
C ASN A 178 -17.47 21.33 -4.08
N GLY A 179 -17.99 22.02 -3.06
CA GLY A 179 -19.44 22.12 -2.82
C GLY A 179 -20.05 20.93 -2.08
N GLN A 180 -19.26 19.94 -1.71
CA GLN A 180 -19.65 18.85 -0.83
C GLN A 180 -19.07 19.08 0.57
N HIS A 181 -19.77 18.60 1.59
CA HIS A 181 -19.28 18.65 2.97
C HIS A 181 -19.48 17.31 3.65
N ARG A 182 -18.39 16.56 3.77
CA ARG A 182 -18.32 15.31 4.51
C ARG A 182 -17.37 15.49 5.70
N PRO A 183 -17.85 15.31 6.94
CA PRO A 183 -17.04 15.56 8.15
C PRO A 183 -15.90 14.55 8.34
N ASP A 184 -15.95 13.42 7.63
CA ASP A 184 -14.97 12.35 7.61
C ASP A 184 -13.83 12.56 6.58
N LEU A 185 -13.88 13.65 5.81
CA LEU A 185 -12.87 14.06 4.84
C LEU A 185 -12.24 15.42 5.22
N TYR A 186 -11.09 15.72 4.64
CA TYR A 186 -10.43 17.01 4.82
C TYR A 186 -11.18 18.14 4.07
N GLU A 187 -11.46 19.21 4.77
CA GLU A 187 -11.99 20.44 4.18
C GLU A 187 -10.82 21.38 3.88
N LEU A 188 -10.62 21.72 2.62
CA LEU A 188 -9.58 22.64 2.18
C LEU A 188 -10.14 23.94 1.63
N SER A 189 -9.60 25.05 2.12
CA SER A 189 -9.84 26.35 1.50
C SER A 189 -9.23 26.40 0.08
N PRO A 190 -9.68 27.33 -0.78
CA PRO A 190 -9.07 27.52 -2.11
C PRO A 190 -7.57 27.83 -2.04
N GLU A 191 -7.10 28.45 -0.96
CA GLU A 191 -5.69 28.74 -0.72
C GLU A 191 -4.92 27.47 -0.34
N ASP A 192 -5.48 26.63 0.55
CA ASP A 192 -4.87 25.37 0.93
C ASP A 192 -4.81 24.39 -0.25
N ARG A 193 -5.85 24.35 -1.08
CA ARG A 193 -5.82 23.57 -2.33
C ARG A 193 -4.67 23.98 -3.24
N ARG A 194 -4.46 25.28 -3.45
CA ARG A 194 -3.32 25.78 -4.23
C ARG A 194 -2.00 25.39 -3.59
N ARG A 195 -1.90 25.53 -2.26
CA ARG A 195 -0.68 25.12 -1.52
C ARG A 195 -0.35 23.64 -1.72
N VAL A 196 -1.36 22.75 -1.70
CA VAL A 196 -1.16 21.32 -1.98
C VAL A 196 -0.64 21.13 -3.40
N LEU A 197 -1.29 21.73 -4.42
CA LEU A 197 -0.89 21.59 -5.82
C LEU A 197 0.51 22.15 -6.10
N ASP A 198 0.90 23.24 -5.45
CA ASP A 198 2.24 23.84 -5.58
C ASP A 198 3.33 23.01 -4.86
N ALA A 199 2.97 22.29 -3.79
CA ALA A 199 3.90 21.51 -2.99
C ALA A 199 4.18 20.12 -3.60
N LEU A 200 3.18 19.45 -4.17
CA LEU A 200 3.32 18.10 -4.70
C LEU A 200 4.49 17.93 -5.68
N PRO A 201 4.68 18.82 -6.69
CA PRO A 201 5.83 18.70 -7.60
C PRO A 201 7.18 18.85 -6.89
N ARG A 202 7.25 19.62 -5.80
CA ARG A 202 8.47 19.80 -5.01
C ARG A 202 8.81 18.54 -4.22
N VAL A 203 7.81 17.88 -3.63
CA VAL A 203 7.98 16.58 -2.96
C VAL A 203 8.43 15.53 -3.98
N ALA A 204 7.74 15.44 -5.11
CA ALA A 204 8.09 14.53 -6.20
C ALA A 204 9.51 14.77 -6.74
N ALA A 205 9.92 16.04 -6.93
CA ALA A 205 11.27 16.41 -7.33
C ALA A 205 12.32 16.02 -6.27
N THR A 206 11.97 16.06 -4.99
CA THR A 206 12.87 15.62 -3.91
C THR A 206 13.07 14.10 -4.00
N LEU A 207 12.02 13.33 -4.14
CA LEU A 207 12.10 11.88 -4.34
C LEU A 207 12.83 11.51 -5.62
N SER A 208 12.63 12.26 -6.71
CA SER A 208 13.34 12.05 -7.98
C SER A 208 14.86 12.19 -7.85
N ARG A 209 15.35 13.06 -6.96
CA ARG A 209 16.79 13.21 -6.70
C ARG A 209 17.38 12.04 -5.90
N THR A 210 16.57 11.35 -5.12
CA THR A 210 16.99 10.20 -4.31
C THR A 210 16.74 8.87 -4.99
N ALA A 211 15.92 8.85 -6.06
CA ALA A 211 15.68 7.66 -6.86
C ALA A 211 16.97 7.26 -7.59
N SER A 212 17.52 6.10 -7.24
CA SER A 212 18.70 5.55 -7.91
C SER A 212 18.34 5.15 -9.33
N ALA A 213 19.21 5.48 -10.30
CA ALA A 213 19.11 4.87 -11.61
C ALA A 213 19.18 3.33 -11.45
N PRO A 214 18.37 2.54 -12.22
CA PRO A 214 18.45 1.10 -12.18
C PRO A 214 19.91 0.69 -12.38
N ALA A 215 20.42 -0.17 -11.50
CA ALA A 215 21.80 -0.66 -11.54
C ALA A 215 22.05 -1.22 -12.94
N GLY A 216 22.79 -0.47 -13.74
CA GLY A 216 23.15 -0.85 -15.10
C GLY A 216 23.82 -2.21 -15.02
N THR A 217 23.33 -3.16 -15.80
CA THR A 217 23.98 -4.44 -16.07
C THR A 217 25.45 -4.16 -16.41
N HIS A 218 26.34 -4.45 -15.46
CA HIS A 218 27.77 -4.56 -15.77
C HIS A 218 27.91 -5.68 -16.80
N GLN A 219 27.98 -5.32 -18.07
CA GLN A 219 28.57 -6.19 -19.07
C GLN A 219 30.03 -6.37 -18.66
N GLU A 220 30.33 -7.53 -18.13
CA GLU A 220 31.70 -8.03 -18.05
C GLU A 220 32.24 -8.12 -19.48
N GLU A 221 32.97 -7.10 -19.87
CA GLU A 221 33.81 -7.13 -21.05
C GLU A 221 34.97 -8.06 -20.76
N LYS A 222 34.78 -9.34 -21.12
CA LYS A 222 35.89 -10.30 -21.17
C LYS A 222 36.89 -9.89 -22.26
N ARG A 223 38.02 -9.43 -21.81
CA ARG A 223 39.26 -9.44 -22.60
C ARG A 223 39.88 -10.81 -22.60
#